data_6cab11ce1e1559d6078ba0cdb2d5121a
#
_entry.id   6cab11ce1e1559d6078ba0cdb2d5121a
#
_cell.length_a   1.000
_cell.length_b   1.000
_cell.length_c   1.000
_cell.angle_alpha   90.00
_cell.angle_beta   90.00
_cell.angle_gamma   90.00
#
_symmetry.space_group_name_H-M   'P 1'
#
loop_
_entity.id
_entity.type
_entity.pdbx_description
1 polymer ?
#
loop_
_entity_poly.entity_id
_entity_poly.type
_entity_poly.pdbx_seq_one_letter_code
_entity_poly.pdbx_strand_id
1 'polypeptide(L)'
;MPTWKDLTDADPSHSQNYARRWRMLAAQGKDIHGEARLADAMSERHSRILDAGCGTGRVGGELARRGHEVVGVDVDPLLIEHAEHDFPDVEWIVGDLSADDIPEGDFDLAVSAGNVMGFLAEDGREPALRNIFQSLKPGGRFVVGFGSGRGWTFEDFLTTAESVGFQVDSTFSSWDLRVFTATSTFLV
;
A
#
# COMPACT_ATOMS: atom_id res chain seq x y z
N MET A 1 17.00 -5.53 5.81
CA MET A 1 15.78 -6.27 6.24
C MET A 1 15.42 -7.25 5.16
N PRO A 2 14.82 -8.41 5.48
CA PRO A 2 14.33 -9.30 4.44
C PRO A 2 13.20 -8.64 3.67
N THR A 3 13.21 -8.82 2.36
CA THR A 3 12.10 -8.45 1.47
C THR A 3 10.92 -9.40 1.69
N TRP A 4 9.74 -9.09 1.10
CA TRP A 4 8.62 -10.03 1.12
C TRP A 4 8.99 -11.36 0.48
N LYS A 5 9.72 -11.31 -0.65
CA LYS A 5 10.21 -12.51 -1.34
C LYS A 5 11.14 -13.34 -0.46
N ASP A 6 12.08 -12.73 0.27
CA ASP A 6 12.96 -13.45 1.19
C ASP A 6 12.16 -14.19 2.28
N LEU A 7 11.07 -13.57 2.77
CA LEU A 7 10.21 -14.20 3.78
C LEU A 7 9.43 -15.38 3.23
N THR A 8 8.89 -15.28 2.03
CA THR A 8 8.14 -16.36 1.38
C THR A 8 9.05 -17.48 0.91
N ASP A 9 10.26 -17.18 0.45
CA ASP A 9 11.29 -18.18 0.10
C ASP A 9 11.77 -18.96 1.35
N ALA A 10 11.86 -18.29 2.50
CA ALA A 10 12.24 -18.90 3.77
C ALA A 10 11.12 -19.71 4.43
N ASP A 11 9.88 -19.28 4.27
CA ASP A 11 8.66 -19.93 4.80
C ASP A 11 7.53 -19.90 3.75
N PRO A 12 7.32 -20.99 2.99
CA PRO A 12 6.24 -21.07 2.00
C PRO A 12 4.83 -20.89 2.58
N SER A 13 4.66 -20.97 3.90
CA SER A 13 3.37 -20.70 4.55
C SER A 13 3.14 -19.22 4.91
N HIS A 14 4.14 -18.36 4.69
CA HIS A 14 4.12 -16.97 5.12
C HIS A 14 2.90 -16.22 4.58
N SER A 15 2.65 -16.28 3.28
CA SER A 15 1.53 -15.63 2.61
C SER A 15 0.18 -16.14 3.10
N GLN A 16 0.03 -17.47 3.28
CA GLN A 16 -1.18 -18.06 3.83
C GLN A 16 -1.43 -17.63 5.28
N ASN A 17 -0.38 -17.53 6.08
CA ASN A 17 -0.48 -17.09 7.48
C ASN A 17 -0.90 -15.61 7.54
N TYR A 18 -0.36 -14.77 6.62
CA TYR A 18 -0.77 -13.37 6.48
C TYR A 18 -2.26 -13.24 6.11
N ALA A 19 -2.71 -13.95 5.08
CA ALA A 19 -4.12 -13.95 4.67
C ALA A 19 -5.05 -14.43 5.79
N ARG A 20 -4.68 -15.53 6.47
CA ARG A 20 -5.44 -16.07 7.61
C ARG A 20 -5.56 -15.09 8.75
N ARG A 21 -4.50 -14.35 9.04
CA ARG A 21 -4.50 -13.34 10.12
C ARG A 21 -5.59 -12.28 9.89
N TRP A 22 -5.71 -11.72 8.69
CA TRP A 22 -6.71 -10.72 8.38
C TRP A 22 -8.14 -11.25 8.46
N ARG A 23 -8.36 -12.46 7.94
CA ARG A 23 -9.68 -13.13 8.06
C ARG A 23 -10.06 -13.38 9.51
N MET A 24 -9.10 -13.78 10.34
CA MET A 24 -9.32 -14.00 11.79
C MET A 24 -9.66 -12.68 12.51
N LEU A 25 -8.95 -11.58 12.21
CA LEU A 25 -9.25 -10.27 12.80
C LEU A 25 -10.65 -9.79 12.41
N ALA A 26 -11.03 -9.94 11.14
CA ALA A 26 -12.38 -9.62 10.66
C ALA A 26 -13.45 -10.46 11.37
N ALA A 27 -13.24 -11.78 11.49
CA ALA A 27 -14.15 -12.69 12.18
C ALA A 27 -14.32 -12.37 13.68
N GLN A 28 -13.30 -11.75 14.32
CA GLN A 28 -13.36 -11.25 15.69
C GLN A 28 -14.05 -9.88 15.81
N GLY A 29 -14.58 -9.32 14.72
CA GLY A 29 -15.20 -8.00 14.72
C GLY A 29 -14.22 -6.85 14.89
N LYS A 30 -12.92 -7.07 14.62
CA LYS A 30 -11.94 -5.99 14.63
C LYS A 30 -12.16 -5.09 13.42
N ASP A 31 -11.99 -3.79 13.64
CA ASP A 31 -11.97 -2.82 12.55
C ASP A 31 -10.68 -2.99 11.73
N ILE A 32 -10.83 -3.41 10.49
CA ILE A 32 -9.73 -3.64 9.54
C ILE A 32 -9.76 -2.68 8.35
N HIS A 33 -10.59 -1.63 8.39
CA HIS A 33 -10.84 -0.73 7.27
C HIS A 33 -10.39 0.72 7.54
N GLY A 34 -9.54 0.95 8.53
CA GLY A 34 -9.06 2.29 8.90
C GLY A 34 -8.37 3.01 7.74
N GLU A 35 -7.50 2.31 7.03
CA GLU A 35 -6.76 2.81 5.87
C GLU A 35 -7.70 3.16 4.72
N ALA A 36 -8.64 2.28 4.41
CA ALA A 36 -9.64 2.52 3.36
C ALA A 36 -10.54 3.72 3.67
N ARG A 37 -10.91 3.93 4.95
CA ARG A 37 -11.68 5.14 5.35
C ARG A 37 -10.93 6.42 5.11
N LEU A 38 -9.64 6.46 5.41
CA LEU A 38 -8.82 7.64 5.16
C LEU A 38 -8.68 7.88 3.65
N ALA A 39 -8.33 6.86 2.88
CA ALA A 39 -8.20 6.96 1.43
C ALA A 39 -9.52 7.40 0.77
N ASP A 40 -10.68 6.87 1.20
CA ASP A 40 -12.02 7.31 0.74
C ASP A 40 -12.28 8.79 1.09
N ALA A 41 -11.92 9.23 2.29
CA ALA A 41 -12.08 10.63 2.71
C ALA A 41 -11.16 11.59 1.95
N MET A 42 -10.01 11.12 1.46
CA MET A 42 -9.08 11.89 0.64
C MET A 42 -9.51 11.99 -0.84
N SER A 43 -10.46 11.15 -1.27
CA SER A 43 -10.84 10.98 -2.67
C SER A 43 -12.18 11.63 -2.98
N GLU A 44 -12.35 12.13 -4.20
CA GLU A 44 -13.67 12.43 -4.75
C GLU A 44 -14.44 11.15 -5.05
N ARG A 45 -15.75 11.25 -5.23
CA ARG A 45 -16.55 10.07 -5.62
C ARG A 45 -16.13 9.53 -6.98
N HIS A 46 -16.08 8.21 -7.09
CA HIS A 46 -15.66 7.50 -8.31
C HIS A 46 -14.22 7.79 -8.76
N SER A 47 -13.35 8.12 -7.82
CA SER A 47 -11.91 8.27 -8.09
C SER A 47 -11.30 6.95 -8.54
N ARG A 48 -10.28 7.04 -9.38
CA ARG A 48 -9.43 5.91 -9.76
C ARG A 48 -8.26 5.80 -8.80
N ILE A 49 -8.15 4.66 -8.11
CA ILE A 49 -7.23 4.46 -6.98
C ILE A 49 -6.31 3.27 -7.22
N LEU A 50 -5.00 3.50 -7.05
CA LEU A 50 -3.99 2.44 -7.01
C LEU A 50 -3.82 1.93 -5.57
N ASP A 51 -4.02 0.63 -5.33
CA ASP A 51 -3.63 -0.05 -4.08
C ASP A 51 -2.24 -0.69 -4.28
N ALA A 52 -1.19 0.05 -3.90
CA ALA A 52 0.21 -0.30 -4.13
C ALA A 52 0.73 -1.21 -3.01
N GLY A 53 0.87 -2.50 -3.31
CA GLY A 53 1.11 -3.57 -2.34
C GLY A 53 -0.20 -4.01 -1.69
N CYS A 54 -1.17 -4.37 -2.51
CA CYS A 54 -2.56 -4.60 -2.12
C CYS A 54 -2.78 -5.85 -1.24
N GLY A 55 -1.82 -6.78 -1.23
CA GLY A 55 -1.94 -8.04 -0.50
C GLY A 55 -3.19 -8.80 -0.89
N THR A 56 -4.03 -9.14 0.10
CA THR A 56 -5.31 -9.83 -0.11
C THR A 56 -6.45 -8.91 -0.56
N GLY A 57 -6.17 -7.70 -1.03
CA GLY A 57 -7.18 -6.76 -1.50
C GLY A 57 -8.01 -6.08 -0.41
N ARG A 58 -7.57 -6.15 0.86
CA ARG A 58 -8.34 -5.64 2.01
C ARG A 58 -8.68 -4.15 1.90
N VAL A 59 -7.74 -3.34 1.47
CA VAL A 59 -7.91 -1.88 1.33
C VAL A 59 -8.61 -1.57 0.02
N GLY A 60 -8.07 -2.03 -1.10
CA GLY A 60 -8.63 -1.79 -2.43
C GLY A 60 -10.04 -2.33 -2.59
N GLY A 61 -10.33 -3.54 -2.11
CA GLY A 61 -11.67 -4.12 -2.15
C GLY A 61 -12.70 -3.34 -1.34
N GLU A 62 -12.33 -2.79 -0.18
CA GLU A 62 -13.21 -1.91 0.58
C GLU A 62 -13.43 -0.57 -0.14
N LEU A 63 -12.39 -0.02 -0.80
CA LEU A 63 -12.53 1.19 -1.62
C LEU A 63 -13.45 0.97 -2.83
N ALA A 64 -13.34 -0.18 -3.49
CA ALA A 64 -14.25 -0.57 -4.57
C ALA A 64 -15.72 -0.68 -4.09
N ARG A 65 -15.96 -1.26 -2.90
CA ARG A 65 -17.30 -1.29 -2.28
C ARG A 65 -17.85 0.10 -1.98
N ARG A 66 -16.97 1.09 -1.80
CA ARG A 66 -17.35 2.50 -1.62
C ARG A 66 -17.58 3.25 -2.92
N GLY A 67 -17.42 2.58 -4.07
CA GLY A 67 -17.71 3.10 -5.40
C GLY A 67 -16.54 3.73 -6.12
N HIS A 68 -15.30 3.43 -5.73
CA HIS A 68 -14.09 3.81 -6.46
C HIS A 68 -13.73 2.76 -7.51
N GLU A 69 -13.05 3.21 -8.58
CA GLU A 69 -12.37 2.34 -9.53
C GLU A 69 -10.98 2.00 -8.96
N VAL A 70 -10.73 0.73 -8.70
CA VAL A 70 -9.50 0.31 -8.02
C VAL A 70 -8.71 -0.65 -8.88
N VAL A 71 -7.39 -0.42 -8.92
CA VAL A 71 -6.40 -1.37 -9.42
C VAL A 71 -5.45 -1.70 -8.28
N GLY A 72 -5.25 -2.98 -7.99
CA GLY A 72 -4.32 -3.43 -6.96
C GLY A 72 -3.12 -4.15 -7.57
N VAL A 73 -1.92 -3.85 -7.09
CA VAL A 73 -0.67 -4.51 -7.49
C VAL A 73 0.02 -5.10 -6.27
N ASP A 74 0.41 -6.37 -6.34
CA ASP A 74 1.22 -7.02 -5.30
C ASP A 74 2.18 -8.05 -5.93
N VAL A 75 3.35 -8.19 -5.34
CA VAL A 75 4.38 -9.11 -5.82
C VAL A 75 4.04 -10.58 -5.54
N ASP A 76 3.13 -10.85 -4.61
CA ASP A 76 2.79 -12.20 -4.16
C ASP A 76 1.56 -12.75 -4.90
N PRO A 77 1.74 -13.72 -5.82
CA PRO A 77 0.62 -14.28 -6.59
C PRO A 77 -0.43 -14.97 -5.72
N LEU A 78 -0.03 -15.53 -4.56
CA LEU A 78 -0.98 -16.19 -3.67
C LEU A 78 -1.87 -15.17 -2.94
N LEU A 79 -1.33 -13.99 -2.61
CA LEU A 79 -2.15 -12.92 -2.05
C LEU A 79 -3.11 -12.36 -3.10
N ILE A 80 -2.68 -12.24 -4.36
CA ILE A 80 -3.53 -11.84 -5.48
C ILE A 80 -4.66 -12.86 -5.71
N GLU A 81 -4.40 -14.17 -5.67
CA GLU A 81 -5.47 -15.19 -5.73
C GLU A 81 -6.54 -14.97 -4.66
N HIS A 82 -6.14 -14.57 -3.44
CA HIS A 82 -7.10 -14.23 -2.39
C HIS A 82 -7.87 -12.95 -2.71
N ALA A 83 -7.24 -11.93 -3.27
CA ALA A 83 -7.88 -10.68 -3.65
C ALA A 83 -8.92 -10.90 -4.76
N GLU A 84 -8.56 -11.64 -5.80
CA GLU A 84 -9.47 -12.04 -6.90
C GLU A 84 -10.69 -12.84 -6.40
N HIS A 85 -10.45 -13.76 -5.46
CA HIS A 85 -11.54 -14.55 -4.87
C HIS A 85 -12.49 -13.69 -4.05
N ASP A 86 -11.96 -12.79 -3.20
CA ASP A 86 -12.75 -12.03 -2.25
C ASP A 86 -13.39 -10.77 -2.89
N PHE A 87 -12.79 -10.26 -4.01
CA PHE A 87 -13.22 -9.06 -4.74
C PHE A 87 -13.08 -9.25 -6.26
N PRO A 88 -13.91 -10.10 -6.88
CA PRO A 88 -13.76 -10.52 -8.28
C PRO A 88 -14.03 -9.40 -9.31
N ASP A 89 -14.64 -8.30 -8.91
CA ASP A 89 -14.96 -7.17 -9.80
C ASP A 89 -13.85 -6.09 -9.81
N VAL A 90 -12.75 -6.31 -9.08
CA VAL A 90 -11.62 -5.40 -9.00
C VAL A 90 -10.45 -5.95 -9.82
N GLU A 91 -9.71 -5.08 -10.47
CA GLU A 91 -8.50 -5.45 -11.20
C GLU A 91 -7.32 -5.68 -10.25
N TRP A 92 -6.79 -6.90 -10.24
CA TRP A 92 -5.64 -7.29 -9.42
C TRP A 92 -4.51 -7.77 -10.32
N ILE A 93 -3.30 -7.31 -10.04
CA ILE A 93 -2.11 -7.55 -10.85
C ILE A 93 -1.00 -8.13 -9.99
N VAL A 94 -0.45 -9.27 -10.41
CA VAL A 94 0.82 -9.75 -9.86
C VAL A 94 1.94 -8.92 -10.48
N GLY A 95 2.61 -8.08 -9.68
CA GLY A 95 3.63 -7.17 -10.17
C GLY A 95 4.51 -6.61 -9.05
N ASP A 96 5.73 -6.22 -9.42
CA ASP A 96 6.70 -5.59 -8.54
C ASP A 96 6.61 -4.06 -8.70
N LEU A 97 6.35 -3.35 -7.61
CA LEU A 97 6.28 -1.88 -7.61
C LEU A 97 7.59 -1.21 -8.07
N SER A 98 8.73 -1.91 -7.93
CA SER A 98 10.03 -1.41 -8.37
C SER A 98 10.33 -1.69 -9.85
N ALA A 99 9.51 -2.50 -10.52
CA ALA A 99 9.54 -2.74 -11.96
C ALA A 99 8.46 -1.93 -12.68
N ASP A 100 8.33 -2.08 -14.00
CA ASP A 100 7.33 -1.36 -14.81
C ASP A 100 5.97 -2.10 -14.83
N ASP A 101 5.56 -2.63 -13.68
CA ASP A 101 4.36 -3.48 -13.56
C ASP A 101 3.11 -2.69 -13.08
N ILE A 102 3.26 -1.40 -12.75
CA ILE A 102 2.12 -0.53 -12.44
C ILE A 102 1.49 -0.07 -13.74
N PRO A 103 0.17 -0.22 -13.94
CA PRO A 103 -0.50 0.27 -15.14
C PRO A 103 -0.27 1.76 -15.37
N GLU A 104 -0.17 2.16 -16.65
CA GLU A 104 -0.03 3.56 -17.02
C GLU A 104 -1.14 4.42 -16.39
N GLY A 105 -0.70 5.56 -15.90
CA GLY A 105 -1.31 6.51 -14.99
C GLY A 105 -2.71 6.99 -15.31
N ASP A 106 -3.16 7.87 -14.56
CA ASP A 106 -4.40 8.60 -14.34
C ASP A 106 -5.06 8.25 -13.01
N PHE A 107 -4.27 7.75 -12.03
CA PHE A 107 -4.80 7.57 -10.69
C PHE A 107 -4.96 8.91 -9.96
N ASP A 108 -6.11 9.09 -9.33
CA ASP A 108 -6.40 10.22 -8.45
C ASP A 108 -5.66 10.13 -7.13
N LEU A 109 -5.54 8.87 -6.63
CA LEU A 109 -4.89 8.53 -5.39
C LEU A 109 -4.14 7.21 -5.54
N ALA A 110 -2.95 7.14 -4.95
CA ALA A 110 -2.32 5.88 -4.62
C ALA A 110 -2.36 5.67 -3.09
N VAL A 111 -2.62 4.45 -2.65
CA VAL A 111 -2.54 4.05 -1.24
C VAL A 111 -1.57 2.89 -1.08
N SER A 112 -0.69 2.96 -0.07
CA SER A 112 0.17 1.83 0.29
C SER A 112 0.11 1.60 1.79
N ALA A 113 -0.47 0.47 2.18
CA ALA A 113 -0.71 0.09 3.57
C ALA A 113 -0.04 -1.25 3.91
N GLY A 114 0.02 -1.61 5.19
CA GLY A 114 0.56 -2.91 5.59
C GLY A 114 2.09 -3.01 5.62
N ASN A 115 2.79 -1.90 5.74
CA ASN A 115 4.26 -1.82 5.76
C ASN A 115 4.97 -2.17 4.44
N VAL A 116 4.31 -2.07 3.31
CA VAL A 116 4.88 -2.42 1.98
C VAL A 116 6.25 -1.78 1.77
N MET A 117 6.38 -0.48 2.08
CA MET A 117 7.64 0.25 1.92
C MET A 117 8.80 -0.39 2.73
N GLY A 118 8.50 -1.01 3.85
CA GLY A 118 9.49 -1.72 4.67
C GLY A 118 9.93 -3.07 4.11
N PHE A 119 9.27 -3.59 3.09
CA PHE A 119 9.61 -4.85 2.42
C PHE A 119 10.32 -4.67 1.09
N LEU A 120 10.43 -3.44 0.58
CA LEU A 120 11.15 -3.15 -0.65
C LEU A 120 12.66 -3.41 -0.47
N ALA A 121 13.27 -4.03 -1.47
CA ALA A 121 14.71 -4.11 -1.57
C ALA A 121 15.31 -2.70 -1.63
N GLU A 122 16.52 -2.51 -1.14
CA GLU A 122 17.13 -1.17 -1.03
C GLU A 122 17.26 -0.49 -2.40
N ASP A 123 17.65 -1.24 -3.41
CA ASP A 123 17.77 -0.79 -4.81
C ASP A 123 16.41 -0.61 -5.51
N GLY A 124 15.33 -1.20 -4.98
CA GLY A 124 13.96 -1.06 -5.48
C GLY A 124 13.18 0.13 -4.91
N ARG A 125 13.68 0.81 -3.87
CA ARG A 125 12.96 1.86 -3.13
C ARG A 125 12.64 3.09 -3.97
N GLU A 126 13.66 3.68 -4.59
CA GLU A 126 13.49 4.84 -5.46
C GLU A 126 12.69 4.49 -6.72
N PRO A 127 13.00 3.38 -7.44
CA PRO A 127 12.16 2.94 -8.57
C PRO A 127 10.69 2.79 -8.20
N ALA A 128 10.36 2.15 -7.07
CA ALA A 128 8.97 1.97 -6.64
C ALA A 128 8.25 3.31 -6.41
N LEU A 129 8.90 4.25 -5.73
CA LEU A 129 8.32 5.60 -5.53
C LEU A 129 8.16 6.35 -6.84
N ARG A 130 9.12 6.21 -7.77
CA ARG A 130 9.07 6.82 -9.10
C ARG A 130 7.91 6.26 -9.93
N ASN A 131 7.72 4.94 -9.93
CA ASN A 131 6.65 4.29 -10.67
C ASN A 131 5.27 4.70 -10.10
N ILE A 132 5.12 4.76 -8.77
CA ILE A 132 3.90 5.27 -8.14
C ILE A 132 3.68 6.75 -8.50
N PHE A 133 4.71 7.59 -8.47
CA PHE A 133 4.59 8.99 -8.84
C PHE A 133 4.14 9.17 -10.29
N GLN A 134 4.70 8.39 -11.22
CA GLN A 134 4.38 8.44 -12.65
C GLN A 134 2.97 7.90 -12.95
N SER A 135 2.45 7.00 -12.13
CA SER A 135 1.09 6.48 -12.28
C SER A 135 0.00 7.48 -11.86
N LEU A 136 0.34 8.50 -11.10
CA LEU A 136 -0.60 9.52 -10.65
C LEU A 136 -0.80 10.60 -11.71
N LYS A 137 -2.03 11.06 -11.85
CA LYS A 137 -2.33 12.23 -12.67
C LYS A 137 -1.75 13.52 -12.02
N PRO A 138 -1.60 14.61 -12.76
CA PRO A 138 -1.23 15.91 -12.18
C PRO A 138 -2.17 16.31 -11.03
N GLY A 139 -1.62 16.54 -9.83
CA GLY A 139 -2.37 16.79 -8.62
C GLY A 139 -2.90 15.55 -7.90
N GLY A 140 -2.63 14.35 -8.44
CA GLY A 140 -2.89 13.08 -7.73
C GLY A 140 -2.07 12.98 -6.45
N ARG A 141 -2.56 12.22 -5.47
CA ARG A 141 -1.98 12.14 -4.13
C ARG A 141 -1.52 10.73 -3.81
N PHE A 142 -0.54 10.61 -2.94
CA PHE A 142 -0.08 9.33 -2.40
C PHE A 142 -0.21 9.33 -0.88
N VAL A 143 -0.94 8.36 -0.32
CA VAL A 143 -0.99 8.10 1.12
C VAL A 143 -0.34 6.76 1.41
N VAL A 144 0.62 6.77 2.32
CA VAL A 144 1.44 5.59 2.63
C VAL A 144 1.63 5.45 4.13
N GLY A 145 1.60 4.20 4.64
CA GLY A 145 1.83 3.99 6.06
C GLY A 145 2.72 2.79 6.35
N PHE A 146 3.79 3.00 7.11
CA PHE A 146 4.68 1.94 7.54
C PHE A 146 5.34 2.22 8.91
N GLY A 147 5.76 1.15 9.58
CA GLY A 147 6.40 1.21 10.90
C GLY A 147 7.91 1.40 10.81
N SER A 148 8.49 1.99 11.86
CA SER A 148 9.94 2.10 12.05
C SER A 148 10.61 0.73 12.22
N GLY A 149 11.95 0.70 12.11
CA GLY A 149 12.74 -0.51 12.33
C GLY A 149 12.67 -1.51 11.19
N ARG A 150 12.26 -1.06 9.99
CA ARG A 150 12.12 -1.89 8.79
C ARG A 150 13.21 -1.65 7.74
N GLY A 151 14.38 -1.12 8.17
CA GLY A 151 15.53 -0.91 7.29
C GLY A 151 15.44 0.31 6.38
N TRP A 152 14.33 1.03 6.41
CA TRP A 152 14.16 2.35 5.78
C TRP A 152 13.71 3.33 6.86
N THR A 153 14.47 4.37 7.12
CA THR A 153 14.10 5.40 8.09
C THR A 153 13.00 6.29 7.51
N PHE A 154 12.22 6.92 8.35
CA PHE A 154 11.20 7.86 7.86
C PHE A 154 11.82 9.06 7.15
N GLU A 155 12.98 9.55 7.63
CA GLU A 155 13.73 10.64 7.03
C GLU A 155 14.22 10.27 5.62
N ASP A 156 14.86 9.10 5.47
CA ASP A 156 15.33 8.62 4.15
C ASP A 156 14.16 8.38 3.19
N PHE A 157 13.02 7.86 3.69
CA PHE A 157 11.81 7.68 2.88
C PHE A 157 11.30 9.02 2.35
N LEU A 158 11.14 10.03 3.22
CA LEU A 158 10.64 11.36 2.82
C LEU A 158 11.62 12.02 1.84
N THR A 159 12.91 11.96 2.11
CA THR A 159 13.96 12.48 1.20
C THR A 159 13.89 11.80 -0.18
N THR A 160 13.72 10.47 -0.22
CA THR A 160 13.61 9.75 -1.49
C THR A 160 12.31 10.12 -2.21
N ALA A 161 11.18 10.23 -1.50
CA ALA A 161 9.90 10.65 -2.09
C ALA A 161 10.00 12.05 -2.71
N GLU A 162 10.62 13.01 -2.02
CA GLU A 162 10.84 14.36 -2.55
C GLU A 162 11.78 14.33 -3.77
N SER A 163 12.81 13.49 -3.78
CA SER A 163 13.73 13.39 -4.91
C SER A 163 13.08 12.90 -6.21
N VAL A 164 12.02 12.09 -6.12
CA VAL A 164 11.27 11.63 -7.30
C VAL A 164 10.14 12.55 -7.71
N GLY A 165 9.84 13.61 -6.93
CA GLY A 165 8.90 14.67 -7.30
C GLY A 165 7.68 14.84 -6.38
N PHE A 166 7.50 14.00 -5.36
CA PHE A 166 6.47 14.19 -4.36
C PHE A 166 6.72 15.45 -3.52
N GLN A 167 5.64 16.05 -3.06
CA GLN A 167 5.67 17.10 -2.04
C GLN A 167 4.97 16.55 -0.79
N VAL A 168 5.62 16.67 0.36
CA VAL A 168 5.04 16.22 1.62
C VAL A 168 4.01 17.22 2.11
N ASP A 169 2.74 16.84 2.09
CA ASP A 169 1.64 17.67 2.58
C ASP A 169 1.55 17.64 4.11
N SER A 170 1.60 16.43 4.69
CA SER A 170 1.42 16.20 6.12
C SER A 170 2.02 14.88 6.55
N THR A 171 2.34 14.75 7.85
CA THR A 171 2.79 13.51 8.45
C THR A 171 1.99 13.20 9.71
N PHE A 172 1.58 11.94 9.84
CA PHE A 172 0.83 11.44 10.99
C PHE A 172 1.47 10.16 11.56
N SER A 173 1.15 9.82 12.80
CA SER A 173 1.67 8.62 13.46
C SER A 173 0.69 7.43 13.41
N SER A 174 -0.43 7.59 12.73
CA SER A 174 -1.45 6.54 12.58
C SER A 174 -2.47 6.91 11.50
N TRP A 175 -3.20 5.89 11.01
CA TRP A 175 -4.26 6.05 10.01
C TRP A 175 -5.50 6.83 10.51
N ASP A 176 -5.61 7.10 11.82
CA ASP A 176 -6.60 8.00 12.42
C ASP A 176 -6.05 9.41 12.65
N LEU A 177 -4.97 9.78 11.95
CA LEU A 177 -4.39 11.13 11.86
C LEU A 177 -3.86 11.69 13.19
N ARG A 178 -3.29 10.86 14.05
CA ARG A 178 -2.59 11.34 15.25
C ARG A 178 -1.32 12.06 14.87
N VAL A 179 -1.00 13.09 15.62
CA VAL A 179 0.18 13.93 15.36
C VAL A 179 1.47 13.09 15.33
N PHE A 180 2.25 13.27 14.29
CA PHE A 180 3.59 12.70 14.19
C PHE A 180 4.56 13.47 15.09
N THR A 181 5.41 12.76 15.81
CA THR A 181 6.43 13.31 16.71
C THR A 181 7.75 12.58 16.54
N ALA A 182 8.83 13.12 17.08
CA ALA A 182 10.14 12.48 17.03
C ALA A 182 10.21 11.08 17.67
N THR A 183 9.21 10.73 18.51
CA THR A 183 9.10 9.40 19.14
C THR A 183 8.11 8.48 18.45
N SER A 184 7.52 8.91 17.35
CA SER A 184 6.57 8.09 16.59
C SER A 184 7.27 6.88 15.97
N THR A 185 6.63 5.73 16.08
CA THR A 185 7.12 4.46 15.55
C THR A 185 6.37 4.03 14.28
N PHE A 186 5.47 4.86 13.80
CA PHE A 186 4.70 4.67 12.58
C PHE A 186 4.57 6.01 11.86
N LEU A 187 4.65 6.00 10.54
CA LEU A 187 4.44 7.16 9.66
C LEU A 187 3.23 6.87 8.76
N VAL A 188 2.36 7.86 8.62
CA VAL A 188 1.35 7.96 7.56
C VAL A 188 1.52 9.29 6.88
#